data_ec4327a62904cd547396f4735d132dd6
#
_entry.id   ec4327a62904cd547396f4735d132dd6
#
_cell.length_a   1.000
_cell.length_b   1.000
_cell.length_c   1.000
_cell.angle_alpha   90.00
_cell.angle_beta   90.00
_cell.angle_gamma   90.00
#
_symmetry.space_group_name_H-M   'P 1'
#
loop_
_entity.id
_entity.type
_entity.pdbx_description
1 polymer ?
#
loop_
_entity_poly.entity_id
_entity_poly.type
_entity_poly.pdbx_seq_one_letter_code
_entity_poly.pdbx_strand_id
1 'polypeptide(L)'
;MNKFMSNNVTVSYQNYIDGKWVDSASKREYPITNPAHKTQVIGNFQLSDIEDTDNAVESASKTSSLWANTPAPSRGQILYKSLEIFNRRFEELARTITEEEGKPINDSRGEIRRAMNIIEYSAGEGRRLFGHTTPSETPNTMAYTTRRPLGVVALITPWNFPMAIPAWKLAPALICGNTIVLKPASGTPLSAVKLVEIFEEAGLPAGVLNLITGSGAAIGNHLVEHPKVNAVSFTGSTEIGTDIYTRGARLLKKVQCEMGGKNAVIVLADADMDKALASIVQGAFGSTGQRCTATSRAIVETSVYDQVVDQLALKTSQLKIGDGLDESVDVSPLSSAYQQEKVLEYIGIGTEEGANLVCGGNALSGNLYGDGFYVEPTIFSDVTSSMRIAQEEIFGPVLTAMEAQDIEEAISVSNQVQFGLSSSIYTRDIPKAFQYINTVETGMVHVNAPTLGGEVHLPFGGLKSSGVGQREQGLEGINFFSEVLTAYIDYAEPSV
;
A
#
# COMPACT_ATOMS: atom_id res chain seq x y z
N MET A 1 -31.74 38.40 4.86
CA MET A 1 -30.34 38.89 4.70
C MET A 1 -29.61 38.58 6.02
N ASN A 2 -29.14 37.35 6.19
CA ASN A 2 -28.33 36.95 7.36
C ASN A 2 -27.09 36.26 6.79
N LYS A 3 -25.97 36.99 6.82
CA LYS A 3 -24.63 36.47 6.58
C LYS A 3 -24.25 35.57 7.78
N PHE A 4 -24.40 34.29 7.67
CA PHE A 4 -23.59 33.35 8.43
C PHE A 4 -22.24 33.23 7.73
N MET A 5 -21.31 34.12 8.05
CA MET A 5 -19.90 33.83 7.90
C MET A 5 -19.56 32.80 9.00
N SER A 6 -19.56 31.52 8.67
CA SER A 6 -18.86 30.53 9.46
C SER A 6 -17.37 30.86 9.32
N ASN A 7 -16.75 31.34 10.40
CA ASN A 7 -15.31 31.30 10.53
C ASN A 7 -14.91 29.81 10.52
N ASN A 8 -14.64 29.25 9.34
CA ASN A 8 -14.01 27.97 9.23
C ASN A 8 -12.57 28.13 9.72
N VAL A 9 -12.36 27.91 11.02
CA VAL A 9 -11.00 27.75 11.55
C VAL A 9 -10.49 26.43 11.01
N THR A 10 -9.58 26.49 10.05
CA THR A 10 -8.90 25.30 9.53
C THR A 10 -8.13 24.63 10.67
N VAL A 11 -8.37 23.35 10.89
CA VAL A 11 -7.69 22.59 11.96
C VAL A 11 -6.21 22.42 11.57
N SER A 12 -5.31 22.71 12.52
CA SER A 12 -3.89 22.39 12.40
C SER A 12 -3.59 21.08 13.13
N TYR A 13 -2.98 20.14 12.42
CA TYR A 13 -2.56 18.84 12.94
C TYR A 13 -1.06 18.85 13.23
N GLN A 14 -0.68 18.25 14.33
CA GLN A 14 0.68 18.25 14.86
C GLN A 14 1.42 16.94 14.55
N ASN A 15 2.73 16.93 14.71
CA ASN A 15 3.53 15.71 14.81
C ASN A 15 3.23 15.02 16.16
N TYR A 16 3.43 13.68 16.21
CA TYR A 16 3.33 12.95 17.47
C TYR A 16 4.70 12.39 17.85
N ILE A 17 5.31 12.95 18.89
CA ILE A 17 6.66 12.61 19.32
C ILE A 17 6.65 12.42 20.85
N ASP A 18 7.20 11.30 21.31
CA ASP A 18 7.33 10.98 22.74
C ASP A 18 6.00 11.04 23.51
N GLY A 19 4.91 10.54 22.87
CA GLY A 19 3.57 10.55 23.47
C GLY A 19 2.92 11.93 23.54
N LYS A 20 3.37 12.89 22.71
CA LYS A 20 2.83 14.26 22.70
C LYS A 20 2.61 14.73 21.26
N TRP A 21 1.52 15.46 21.07
CA TRP A 21 1.27 16.22 19.87
C TRP A 21 2.06 17.53 19.95
N VAL A 22 2.95 17.76 18.99
CA VAL A 22 3.90 18.89 18.99
C VAL A 22 3.97 19.55 17.61
N ASP A 23 4.15 20.86 17.60
CA ASP A 23 4.44 21.59 16.37
C ASP A 23 5.83 21.24 15.85
N SER A 24 6.01 21.30 14.52
CA SER A 24 7.32 21.15 13.91
C SER A 24 8.30 22.24 14.39
N ALA A 25 9.57 21.89 14.55
CA ALA A 25 10.64 22.83 14.85
C ALA A 25 10.69 23.97 13.81
N SER A 26 10.38 23.67 12.55
CA SER A 26 10.30 24.67 11.47
C SER A 26 9.13 25.66 11.62
N LYS A 27 8.11 25.34 12.40
CA LYS A 27 6.85 26.09 12.56
C LYS A 27 6.13 26.36 11.23
N ARG A 28 6.41 25.57 10.19
CA ARG A 28 5.78 25.65 8.89
C ARG A 28 4.75 24.56 8.73
N GLU A 29 3.67 24.91 8.03
CA GLU A 29 2.58 24.00 7.72
C GLU A 29 2.26 24.01 6.24
N TYR A 30 1.54 22.99 5.78
CA TYR A 30 0.98 22.92 4.44
C TYR A 30 -0.46 22.42 4.47
N PRO A 31 -1.33 22.96 3.61
CA PRO A 31 -2.72 22.55 3.55
C PRO A 31 -2.89 21.25 2.76
N ILE A 32 -3.88 20.46 3.16
CA ILE A 32 -4.43 19.35 2.38
C ILE A 32 -5.86 19.70 2.00
N THR A 33 -6.20 19.48 0.74
CA THR A 33 -7.53 19.75 0.19
C THR A 33 -8.22 18.47 -0.24
N ASN A 34 -9.54 18.48 -0.22
CA ASN A 34 -10.36 17.38 -0.73
C ASN A 34 -10.21 17.27 -2.26
N PRO A 35 -9.81 16.10 -2.83
CA PRO A 35 -9.67 15.92 -4.27
C PRO A 35 -10.96 16.12 -5.07
N ALA A 36 -12.12 15.91 -4.47
CA ALA A 36 -13.42 16.19 -5.07
C ALA A 36 -13.79 17.69 -5.03
N HIS A 37 -13.20 18.44 -4.09
CA HIS A 37 -13.49 19.84 -3.78
C HIS A 37 -12.20 20.61 -3.51
N LYS A 38 -11.46 21.02 -4.55
CA LYS A 38 -10.12 21.66 -4.48
C LYS A 38 -10.05 22.86 -3.54
N THR A 39 -11.17 23.54 -3.32
CA THR A 39 -11.28 24.71 -2.44
C THR A 39 -11.53 24.35 -0.98
N GLN A 40 -11.89 23.10 -0.70
CA GLN A 40 -12.12 22.60 0.66
C GLN A 40 -10.81 22.16 1.30
N VAL A 41 -10.25 22.97 2.18
CA VAL A 41 -9.11 22.58 3.01
C VAL A 41 -9.61 21.69 4.15
N ILE A 42 -9.10 20.46 4.25
CA ILE A 42 -9.44 19.51 5.31
C ILE A 42 -8.55 19.67 6.55
N GLY A 43 -7.39 20.27 6.41
CA GLY A 43 -6.47 20.58 7.52
C GLY A 43 -5.14 21.11 7.05
N ASN A 44 -4.40 21.71 8.00
CA ASN A 44 -2.98 22.06 7.85
C ASN A 44 -2.13 21.03 8.60
N PHE A 45 -0.99 20.67 8.04
CA PHE A 45 -0.08 19.67 8.59
C PHE A 45 1.33 20.20 8.69
N GLN A 46 2.10 19.69 9.65
CA GLN A 46 3.45 20.12 9.91
C GLN A 46 4.38 19.83 8.73
N LEU A 47 5.15 20.83 8.31
CA LEU A 47 6.25 20.65 7.36
C LEU A 47 7.53 20.42 8.15
N SER A 48 7.70 19.20 8.63
CA SER A 48 8.84 18.79 9.47
C SER A 48 10.16 18.93 8.75
N ASP A 49 11.21 19.09 9.53
CA ASP A 49 12.60 19.16 9.07
C ASP A 49 13.48 18.06 9.74
N ILE A 50 14.80 18.23 9.62
CA ILE A 50 15.78 17.28 10.17
C ILE A 50 15.69 17.20 11.69
N GLU A 51 15.49 18.31 12.39
CA GLU A 51 15.39 18.35 13.85
C GLU A 51 14.17 17.53 14.35
N ASP A 52 13.02 17.65 13.69
CA ASP A 52 11.83 16.83 14.02
C ASP A 52 12.10 15.35 13.83
N THR A 53 12.82 15.00 12.75
CA THR A 53 13.20 13.61 12.45
C THR A 53 14.13 13.05 13.53
N ASP A 54 15.15 13.81 13.92
CA ASP A 54 16.08 13.43 14.98
C ASP A 54 15.35 13.27 16.32
N ASN A 55 14.46 14.17 16.67
CA ASN A 55 13.64 14.09 17.90
C ASN A 55 12.76 12.84 17.93
N ALA A 56 12.13 12.50 16.81
CA ALA A 56 11.30 11.29 16.68
C ALA A 56 12.14 10.00 16.81
N VAL A 57 13.30 9.94 16.15
CA VAL A 57 14.21 8.79 16.23
C VAL A 57 14.83 8.65 17.63
N GLU A 58 15.21 9.78 18.28
CA GLU A 58 15.71 9.76 19.66
C GLU A 58 14.67 9.23 20.64
N SER A 59 13.42 9.68 20.51
CA SER A 59 12.29 9.19 21.31
C SER A 59 12.11 7.68 21.13
N ALA A 60 12.05 7.21 19.88
CA ALA A 60 11.95 5.78 19.54
C ALA A 60 13.12 4.98 20.12
N SER A 61 14.34 5.49 19.99
CA SER A 61 15.57 4.83 20.49
C SER A 61 15.58 4.69 22.01
N LYS A 62 15.21 5.73 22.74
CA LYS A 62 15.13 5.72 24.22
C LYS A 62 14.13 4.69 24.73
N THR A 63 13.03 4.48 24.02
CA THR A 63 11.94 3.59 24.45
C THR A 63 12.12 2.16 23.95
N SER A 64 13.03 1.91 23.00
CA SER A 64 13.16 0.61 22.32
C SER A 64 13.42 -0.55 23.27
N SER A 65 14.28 -0.39 24.29
CA SER A 65 14.55 -1.44 25.27
C SER A 65 13.34 -1.75 26.16
N LEU A 66 12.58 -0.75 26.56
CA LEU A 66 11.33 -0.93 27.34
C LEU A 66 10.33 -1.78 26.53
N TRP A 67 10.11 -1.40 25.28
CA TRP A 67 9.12 -2.07 24.43
C TRP A 67 9.57 -3.48 24.04
N ALA A 68 10.84 -3.68 23.72
CA ALA A 68 11.42 -4.99 23.44
C ALA A 68 11.26 -5.98 24.61
N ASN A 69 11.40 -5.50 25.86
CA ASN A 69 11.26 -6.31 27.07
C ASN A 69 9.79 -6.46 27.54
N THR A 70 8.85 -5.73 26.96
CA THR A 70 7.42 -5.94 27.20
C THR A 70 7.00 -7.29 26.62
N PRO A 71 6.40 -8.21 27.38
CA PRO A 71 5.98 -9.51 26.85
C PRO A 71 5.14 -9.42 25.58
N ALA A 72 5.42 -10.22 24.56
CA ALA A 72 4.70 -10.14 23.29
C ALA A 72 3.17 -10.31 23.42
N PRO A 73 2.62 -11.19 24.29
CA PRO A 73 1.18 -11.22 24.54
C PRO A 73 0.63 -9.90 25.10
N SER A 74 1.40 -9.17 25.91
CA SER A 74 0.98 -7.87 26.44
C SER A 74 0.98 -6.80 25.35
N ARG A 75 1.96 -6.81 24.43
CA ARG A 75 1.94 -5.98 23.22
C ARG A 75 0.71 -6.25 22.37
N GLY A 76 0.34 -7.53 22.21
CA GLY A 76 -0.87 -7.97 21.50
C GLY A 76 -2.16 -7.43 22.11
N GLN A 77 -2.25 -7.27 23.45
CA GLN A 77 -3.44 -6.70 24.09
C GLN A 77 -3.67 -5.24 23.67
N ILE A 78 -2.62 -4.45 23.43
CA ILE A 78 -2.76 -3.07 22.93
C ILE A 78 -3.32 -3.08 21.51
N LEU A 79 -2.84 -4.00 20.65
CA LEU A 79 -3.38 -4.19 19.31
C LEU A 79 -4.87 -4.59 19.35
N TYR A 80 -5.28 -5.50 20.23
CA TYR A 80 -6.69 -5.84 20.40
C TYR A 80 -7.55 -4.65 20.88
N LYS A 81 -7.04 -3.84 21.81
CA LYS A 81 -7.75 -2.62 22.24
C LYS A 81 -7.93 -1.61 21.10
N SER A 82 -6.93 -1.48 20.23
CA SER A 82 -7.06 -0.59 19.07
C SER A 82 -8.21 -1.01 18.14
N LEU A 83 -8.52 -2.32 18.01
CA LEU A 83 -9.65 -2.79 17.20
C LEU A 83 -11.02 -2.32 17.73
N GLU A 84 -11.18 -2.23 19.04
CA GLU A 84 -12.41 -1.69 19.65
C GLU A 84 -12.61 -0.22 19.27
N ILE A 85 -11.50 0.54 19.21
CA ILE A 85 -11.51 1.96 18.83
C ILE A 85 -11.78 2.10 17.33
N PHE A 86 -11.15 1.27 16.49
CA PHE A 86 -11.46 1.20 15.05
C PHE A 86 -12.94 0.92 14.79
N ASN A 87 -13.53 -0.05 15.49
CA ASN A 87 -14.96 -0.36 15.35
C ASN A 87 -15.84 0.83 15.71
N ARG A 88 -15.54 1.52 16.82
CA ARG A 88 -16.30 2.68 17.28
C ARG A 88 -16.20 3.86 16.30
N ARG A 89 -15.02 4.06 15.68
CA ARG A 89 -14.73 5.18 14.76
C ARG A 89 -14.82 4.79 13.27
N PHE A 90 -15.38 3.63 12.95
CA PHE A 90 -15.32 3.04 11.60
C PHE A 90 -15.76 3.99 10.48
N GLU A 91 -16.94 4.58 10.60
CA GLU A 91 -17.48 5.51 9.58
C GLU A 91 -16.73 6.86 9.56
N GLU A 92 -16.28 7.36 10.71
CA GLU A 92 -15.41 8.55 10.77
C GLU A 92 -14.13 8.33 9.97
N LEU A 93 -13.47 7.19 10.19
CA LEU A 93 -12.23 6.85 9.53
C LEU A 93 -12.43 6.63 8.02
N ALA A 94 -13.50 5.97 7.62
CA ALA A 94 -13.82 5.77 6.20
C ALA A 94 -14.07 7.11 5.49
N ARG A 95 -14.85 8.01 6.10
CA ARG A 95 -15.05 9.35 5.56
C ARG A 95 -13.75 10.15 5.49
N THR A 96 -12.91 10.06 6.51
CA THR A 96 -11.58 10.70 6.51
C THR A 96 -10.74 10.29 5.31
N ILE A 97 -10.68 9.00 4.99
CA ILE A 97 -9.94 8.49 3.82
C ILE A 97 -10.54 9.05 2.53
N THR A 98 -11.87 9.00 2.37
CA THR A 98 -12.53 9.50 1.17
C THR A 98 -12.32 11.00 0.97
N GLU A 99 -12.43 11.79 2.04
CA GLU A 99 -12.22 13.25 1.97
C GLU A 99 -10.76 13.62 1.69
N GLU A 100 -9.80 12.82 2.18
CA GLU A 100 -8.37 13.11 2.04
C GLU A 100 -7.77 12.61 0.71
N GLU A 101 -8.14 11.39 0.28
CA GLU A 101 -7.54 10.71 -0.87
C GLU A 101 -8.44 10.72 -2.11
N GLY A 102 -9.75 10.79 -1.91
CA GLY A 102 -10.74 10.91 -2.98
C GLY A 102 -11.48 9.62 -3.33
N LYS A 103 -11.02 8.43 -2.94
CA LYS A 103 -11.65 7.15 -3.32
C LYS A 103 -13.10 7.01 -2.86
N PRO A 104 -13.92 6.15 -3.51
CA PRO A 104 -15.28 5.89 -3.08
C PRO A 104 -15.37 5.43 -1.63
N ILE A 105 -16.41 5.87 -0.91
CA ILE A 105 -16.61 5.55 0.51
C ILE A 105 -16.67 4.05 0.79
N ASN A 106 -17.19 3.27 -0.15
CA ASN A 106 -17.24 1.81 -0.04
C ASN A 106 -15.84 1.19 -0.08
N ASP A 107 -14.92 1.75 -0.89
CA ASP A 107 -13.51 1.35 -0.93
C ASP A 107 -12.79 1.75 0.36
N SER A 108 -13.09 2.93 0.90
CA SER A 108 -12.56 3.40 2.20
C SER A 108 -13.01 2.50 3.36
N ARG A 109 -14.28 2.09 3.38
CA ARG A 109 -14.80 1.10 4.35
C ARG A 109 -14.07 -0.25 4.21
N GLY A 110 -13.80 -0.67 2.98
CA GLY A 110 -12.99 -1.86 2.68
C GLY A 110 -11.56 -1.74 3.20
N GLU A 111 -10.95 -0.57 3.05
CA GLU A 111 -9.61 -0.26 3.55
C GLU A 111 -9.53 -0.32 5.08
N ILE A 112 -10.48 0.29 5.79
CA ILE A 112 -10.55 0.22 7.26
C ILE A 112 -10.68 -1.24 7.72
N ARG A 113 -11.54 -2.01 7.09
CA ARG A 113 -11.72 -3.44 7.41
C ARG A 113 -10.44 -4.23 7.22
N ARG A 114 -9.69 -3.92 6.14
CA ARG A 114 -8.38 -4.52 5.90
C ARG A 114 -7.35 -4.16 6.97
N ALA A 115 -7.29 -2.89 7.38
CA ALA A 115 -6.42 -2.45 8.47
C ALA A 115 -6.72 -3.21 9.76
N MET A 116 -8.00 -3.35 10.11
CA MET A 116 -8.45 -4.10 11.28
C MET A 116 -8.04 -5.58 11.22
N ASN A 117 -8.26 -6.25 10.09
CA ASN A 117 -7.91 -7.67 9.92
C ASN A 117 -6.40 -7.91 10.08
N ILE A 118 -5.56 -6.99 9.61
CA ILE A 118 -4.10 -7.08 9.76
C ILE A 118 -3.67 -6.85 11.20
N ILE A 119 -4.29 -5.90 11.89
CA ILE A 119 -4.02 -5.65 13.32
C ILE A 119 -4.43 -6.87 14.15
N GLU A 120 -5.60 -7.47 13.87
CA GLU A 120 -6.08 -8.68 14.53
C GLU A 120 -5.11 -9.86 14.33
N TYR A 121 -4.71 -10.13 13.07
CA TYR A 121 -3.74 -11.17 12.75
C TYR A 121 -2.44 -10.95 13.53
N SER A 122 -1.88 -9.75 13.48
CA SER A 122 -0.63 -9.40 14.15
C SER A 122 -0.73 -9.52 15.68
N ALA A 123 -1.86 -9.11 16.27
CA ALA A 123 -2.11 -9.25 17.71
C ALA A 123 -2.03 -10.73 18.13
N GLY A 124 -2.60 -11.63 17.32
CA GLY A 124 -2.53 -13.07 17.52
C GLY A 124 -1.11 -13.64 17.47
N GLU A 125 -0.24 -13.05 16.65
CA GLU A 125 1.17 -13.47 16.52
C GLU A 125 1.99 -13.22 17.80
N GLY A 126 1.54 -12.37 18.70
CA GLY A 126 2.18 -12.18 20.01
C GLY A 126 2.31 -13.45 20.85
N ARG A 127 1.52 -14.50 20.54
CA ARG A 127 1.63 -15.83 21.16
C ARG A 127 2.31 -16.87 20.25
N ARG A 128 2.74 -16.49 19.05
CA ARG A 128 3.30 -17.36 18.00
C ARG A 128 4.65 -16.88 17.46
N LEU A 129 5.37 -16.03 18.21
CA LEU A 129 6.75 -15.66 17.89
C LEU A 129 7.69 -16.82 18.24
N PHE A 130 7.55 -17.92 17.50
CA PHE A 130 8.27 -19.15 17.79
C PHE A 130 9.74 -19.07 17.43
N GLY A 131 10.56 -19.77 18.24
CA GLY A 131 11.87 -20.26 17.89
C GLY A 131 11.85 -21.78 17.77
N HIS A 132 13.00 -22.37 17.50
CA HIS A 132 13.18 -23.80 17.36
C HIS A 132 14.12 -24.33 18.44
N THR A 133 13.85 -25.50 18.97
CA THR A 133 14.80 -26.30 19.75
C THR A 133 15.24 -27.48 18.90
N THR A 134 16.56 -27.71 18.85
CA THR A 134 17.15 -28.81 18.07
C THR A 134 18.16 -29.56 18.91
N PRO A 135 18.41 -30.86 18.65
CA PRO A 135 19.53 -31.56 19.23
C PRO A 135 20.85 -30.85 18.91
N SER A 136 21.76 -30.79 19.87
CA SER A 136 23.14 -30.29 19.66
C SER A 136 24.07 -31.43 19.23
N GLU A 137 25.06 -31.13 18.41
CA GLU A 137 26.16 -32.05 18.09
C GLU A 137 27.13 -32.24 19.28
N THR A 138 27.10 -31.27 20.23
CA THR A 138 27.92 -31.30 21.42
C THR A 138 27.15 -31.93 22.61
N PRO A 139 27.73 -32.93 23.31
CA PRO A 139 27.09 -33.48 24.52
C PRO A 139 26.84 -32.39 25.57
N ASN A 140 25.80 -32.57 26.37
CA ASN A 140 25.40 -31.66 27.46
C ASN A 140 25.18 -30.21 27.01
N THR A 141 24.81 -30.01 25.76
CA THR A 141 24.51 -28.66 25.20
C THR A 141 23.05 -28.58 24.74
N MET A 142 22.33 -27.60 25.23
CA MET A 142 21.01 -27.22 24.72
C MET A 142 21.19 -26.14 23.67
N ALA A 143 20.61 -26.36 22.48
CA ALA A 143 20.56 -25.38 21.40
C ALA A 143 19.13 -24.96 21.08
N TYR A 144 18.89 -23.66 20.98
CA TYR A 144 17.60 -23.14 20.59
C TYR A 144 17.73 -21.80 19.86
N THR A 145 16.69 -21.45 19.13
CA THR A 145 16.55 -20.12 18.53
C THR A 145 15.42 -19.34 19.19
N THR A 146 15.53 -18.02 19.15
CA THR A 146 14.46 -17.09 19.54
C THR A 146 14.45 -15.90 18.61
N ARG A 147 13.33 -15.15 18.57
CA ARG A 147 13.22 -13.93 17.78
C ARG A 147 13.45 -12.71 18.65
N ARG A 148 14.19 -11.75 18.10
CA ARG A 148 14.45 -10.45 18.73
C ARG A 148 13.98 -9.30 17.83
N PRO A 149 13.51 -8.18 18.39
CA PRO A 149 13.23 -6.98 17.61
C PRO A 149 14.48 -6.41 16.97
N LEU A 150 14.30 -5.64 15.89
CA LEU A 150 15.38 -4.93 15.20
C LEU A 150 15.82 -3.68 15.97
N GLY A 151 14.89 -3.04 16.68
CA GLY A 151 15.09 -1.76 17.36
C GLY A 151 14.18 -0.66 16.81
N VAL A 152 14.77 0.44 16.34
CA VAL A 152 14.01 1.53 15.70
C VAL A 152 13.77 1.20 14.23
N VAL A 153 12.51 1.28 13.80
CA VAL A 153 12.08 1.04 12.42
C VAL A 153 11.46 2.29 11.81
N ALA A 154 11.91 2.66 10.63
CA ALA A 154 11.28 3.68 9.81
C ALA A 154 10.20 3.06 8.92
N LEU A 155 8.98 3.57 9.00
CA LEU A 155 7.87 3.22 8.12
C LEU A 155 7.56 4.41 7.21
N ILE A 156 7.74 4.24 5.90
CA ILE A 156 7.47 5.26 4.89
C ILE A 156 6.38 4.74 3.98
N THR A 157 5.22 5.41 3.97
CA THR A 157 3.99 4.87 3.37
C THR A 157 3.43 5.76 2.27
N PRO A 158 2.72 5.18 1.28
CA PRO A 158 2.14 5.90 0.15
C PRO A 158 0.81 6.55 0.53
N TRP A 159 0.25 7.27 -0.43
CA TRP A 159 -1.00 8.02 -0.28
C TRP A 159 -2.27 7.23 -0.65
N ASN A 160 -2.16 6.16 -1.42
CA ASN A 160 -3.33 5.47 -2.00
C ASN A 160 -4.08 4.53 -1.05
N PHE A 161 -3.44 4.03 -0.01
CA PHE A 161 -4.05 3.30 1.10
C PHE A 161 -3.51 3.85 2.42
N PRO A 162 -3.92 5.07 2.79
CA PRO A 162 -3.27 5.85 3.86
C PRO A 162 -3.54 5.33 5.27
N MET A 163 -4.46 4.39 5.43
CA MET A 163 -4.74 3.70 6.70
C MET A 163 -4.23 2.26 6.69
N ALA A 164 -4.53 1.49 5.65
CA ALA A 164 -4.21 0.07 5.62
C ALA A 164 -2.70 -0.19 5.48
N ILE A 165 -1.99 0.54 4.60
CA ILE A 165 -0.55 0.32 4.43
C ILE A 165 0.25 0.71 5.69
N PRO A 166 0.03 1.85 6.34
CA PRO A 166 0.62 2.09 7.65
C PRO A 166 0.29 1.00 8.67
N ALA A 167 -0.97 0.55 8.76
CA ALA A 167 -1.39 -0.47 9.72
C ALA A 167 -0.68 -1.81 9.49
N TRP A 168 -0.52 -2.26 8.24
CA TRP A 168 0.11 -3.56 7.96
C TRP A 168 1.64 -3.57 8.13
N LYS A 169 2.28 -2.40 8.19
CA LYS A 169 3.68 -2.27 8.57
C LYS A 169 3.83 -2.11 10.09
N LEU A 170 2.98 -1.27 10.68
CA LEU A 170 3.02 -0.92 12.09
C LEU A 170 2.67 -2.11 13.00
N ALA A 171 1.60 -2.87 12.70
CA ALA A 171 1.15 -3.94 13.58
C ALA A 171 2.18 -5.08 13.74
N PRO A 172 2.79 -5.65 12.66
CA PRO A 172 3.85 -6.64 12.82
C PRO A 172 5.13 -6.05 13.42
N ALA A 173 5.47 -4.78 13.16
CA ALA A 173 6.61 -4.14 13.81
C ALA A 173 6.42 -4.02 15.31
N LEU A 174 5.24 -3.58 15.77
CA LEU A 174 4.89 -3.45 17.19
C LEU A 174 4.87 -4.80 17.89
N ILE A 175 4.25 -5.82 17.30
CA ILE A 175 4.15 -7.14 17.94
C ILE A 175 5.52 -7.80 18.07
N CYS A 176 6.45 -7.57 17.14
CA CYS A 176 7.83 -8.03 17.25
C CYS A 176 8.65 -7.26 18.30
N GLY A 177 8.17 -6.12 18.81
CA GLY A 177 8.82 -5.34 19.87
C GLY A 177 9.67 -4.19 19.37
N ASN A 178 9.48 -3.74 18.13
CA ASN A 178 10.17 -2.57 17.57
C ASN A 178 9.48 -1.28 17.95
N THR A 179 10.26 -0.20 18.02
CA THR A 179 9.75 1.17 18.08
C THR A 179 9.76 1.79 16.69
N ILE A 180 8.87 2.75 16.45
CA ILE A 180 8.50 3.18 15.11
C ILE A 180 8.61 4.68 14.94
N VAL A 181 9.16 5.11 13.81
CA VAL A 181 8.96 6.45 13.25
C VAL A 181 8.17 6.30 11.95
N LEU A 182 6.94 6.74 11.95
CA LEU A 182 6.02 6.72 10.80
C LEU A 182 6.10 8.04 10.05
N LYS A 183 6.40 7.95 8.76
CA LYS A 183 6.33 9.06 7.81
C LYS A 183 5.31 8.72 6.70
N PRO A 184 4.09 9.23 6.78
CA PRO A 184 3.10 9.04 5.73
C PRO A 184 3.43 9.88 4.49
N ALA A 185 2.76 9.58 3.37
CA ALA A 185 2.80 10.46 2.20
C ALA A 185 2.32 11.87 2.55
N SER A 186 2.93 12.87 1.92
CA SER A 186 2.56 14.28 2.16
C SER A 186 1.12 14.60 1.72
N GLY A 187 0.56 13.84 0.77
CA GLY A 187 -0.80 14.05 0.27
C GLY A 187 -1.91 13.50 1.16
N THR A 188 -1.60 12.58 2.07
CA THR A 188 -2.61 11.92 2.92
C THR A 188 -2.13 11.71 4.36
N PRO A 189 -1.77 12.80 5.08
CA PRO A 189 -1.28 12.71 6.46
C PRO A 189 -2.38 12.53 7.50
N LEU A 190 -3.63 12.94 7.24
CA LEU A 190 -4.72 12.90 8.22
C LEU A 190 -5.07 11.47 8.64
N SER A 191 -5.13 10.55 7.69
CA SER A 191 -5.37 9.13 7.97
C SER A 191 -4.31 8.56 8.93
N ALA A 192 -3.03 8.94 8.76
CA ALA A 192 -1.96 8.54 9.67
C ALA A 192 -2.09 9.20 11.06
N VAL A 193 -2.51 10.47 11.14
CA VAL A 193 -2.84 11.14 12.41
C VAL A 193 -3.93 10.35 13.13
N LYS A 194 -5.03 9.99 12.44
CA LYS A 194 -6.12 9.20 13.01
C LYS A 194 -5.67 7.81 13.46
N LEU A 195 -4.75 7.18 12.73
CA LEU A 195 -4.16 5.90 13.15
C LEU A 195 -3.37 6.05 14.46
N VAL A 196 -2.57 7.10 14.60
CA VAL A 196 -1.80 7.37 15.82
C VAL A 196 -2.73 7.68 17.00
N GLU A 197 -3.78 8.50 16.82
CA GLU A 197 -4.81 8.75 17.85
C GLU A 197 -5.42 7.44 18.39
N ILE A 198 -5.66 6.46 17.52
CA ILE A 198 -6.20 5.15 17.90
C ILE A 198 -5.21 4.38 18.78
N PHE A 199 -3.92 4.37 18.44
CA PHE A 199 -2.91 3.68 19.23
C PHE A 199 -2.59 4.40 20.55
N GLU A 200 -2.62 5.72 20.57
CA GLU A 200 -2.54 6.52 21.80
C GLU A 200 -3.69 6.17 22.75
N GLU A 201 -4.94 6.17 22.26
CA GLU A 201 -6.12 5.80 23.04
C GLU A 201 -6.10 4.33 23.50
N ALA A 202 -5.53 3.43 22.69
CA ALA A 202 -5.33 2.02 23.06
C ALA A 202 -4.30 1.83 24.20
N GLY A 203 -3.57 2.89 24.56
CA GLY A 203 -2.58 2.89 25.64
C GLY A 203 -1.18 2.43 25.18
N LEU A 204 -0.82 2.68 23.93
CA LEU A 204 0.55 2.45 23.48
C LEU A 204 1.50 3.39 24.23
N PRO A 205 2.60 2.88 24.85
CA PRO A 205 3.51 3.73 25.62
C PRO A 205 4.16 4.84 24.78
N ALA A 206 4.37 5.99 25.42
CA ALA A 206 5.05 7.14 24.81
C ALA A 206 6.39 6.73 24.19
N GLY A 207 6.70 7.24 22.99
CA GLY A 207 7.93 6.96 22.26
C GLY A 207 7.96 5.65 21.45
N VAL A 208 7.02 4.71 21.70
CA VAL A 208 6.94 3.46 20.91
C VAL A 208 6.53 3.72 19.47
N LEU A 209 5.61 4.66 19.25
CA LEU A 209 5.18 5.15 17.96
C LEU A 209 5.38 6.66 17.91
N ASN A 210 6.04 7.13 16.84
CA ASN A 210 6.23 8.55 16.56
C ASN A 210 5.76 8.82 15.12
N LEU A 211 5.14 9.97 14.90
CA LEU A 211 4.63 10.42 13.60
C LEU A 211 5.26 11.76 13.24
N ILE A 212 5.85 11.84 12.06
CA ILE A 212 6.32 13.09 11.46
C ILE A 212 5.70 13.26 10.08
N THR A 213 5.13 14.43 9.81
CA THR A 213 4.54 14.79 8.52
C THR A 213 5.45 15.73 7.75
N GLY A 214 5.37 15.76 6.42
CA GLY A 214 6.16 16.64 5.59
C GLY A 214 6.73 15.97 4.32
N SER A 215 7.60 16.70 3.64
CA SER A 215 8.16 16.29 2.34
C SER A 215 9.07 15.07 2.46
N GLY A 216 8.85 14.07 1.58
CA GLY A 216 9.72 12.90 1.49
C GLY A 216 11.18 13.25 1.16
N ALA A 217 11.39 14.23 0.29
CA ALA A 217 12.73 14.68 -0.07
C ALA A 217 13.48 15.36 1.09
N ALA A 218 12.75 16.08 1.96
CA ALA A 218 13.35 16.79 3.08
C ALA A 218 13.71 15.88 4.26
N ILE A 219 12.80 14.99 4.65
CA ILE A 219 12.96 14.18 5.87
C ILE A 219 13.08 12.67 5.62
N GLY A 220 12.61 12.17 4.47
CA GLY A 220 12.62 10.73 4.18
C GLY A 220 14.03 10.17 4.07
N ASN A 221 14.90 10.81 3.30
CA ASN A 221 16.29 10.36 3.13
C ASN A 221 17.07 10.43 4.45
N HIS A 222 16.89 11.52 5.22
CA HIS A 222 17.51 11.66 6.53
C HIS A 222 17.07 10.55 7.50
N LEU A 223 15.76 10.23 7.50
CA LEU A 223 15.22 9.13 8.29
C LEU A 223 15.82 7.78 7.90
N VAL A 224 15.95 7.50 6.59
CA VAL A 224 16.59 6.27 6.08
C VAL A 224 18.06 6.18 6.48
N GLU A 225 18.79 7.28 6.44
CA GLU A 225 20.23 7.33 6.72
C GLU A 225 20.55 7.48 8.21
N HIS A 226 19.58 7.82 9.05
CA HIS A 226 19.80 8.09 10.47
C HIS A 226 20.45 6.89 11.20
N PRO A 227 21.56 7.05 11.93
CA PRO A 227 22.38 5.94 12.47
C PRO A 227 21.64 5.06 13.48
N LYS A 228 20.60 5.57 14.16
CA LYS A 228 19.81 4.81 15.13
C LYS A 228 18.61 4.09 14.51
N VAL A 229 18.33 4.28 13.21
CA VAL A 229 17.32 3.50 12.49
C VAL A 229 17.94 2.18 12.02
N ASN A 230 17.38 1.08 12.44
CA ASN A 230 17.89 -0.27 12.17
C ASN A 230 17.28 -0.90 10.93
N ALA A 231 16.04 -0.57 10.63
CA ALA A 231 15.33 -1.09 9.46
C ALA A 231 14.39 -0.04 8.84
N VAL A 232 14.11 -0.23 7.55
CA VAL A 232 13.22 0.62 6.76
C VAL A 232 12.22 -0.25 6.02
N SER A 233 10.92 0.01 6.20
CA SER A 233 9.87 -0.56 5.36
C SER A 233 9.21 0.56 4.56
N PHE A 234 9.32 0.46 3.25
CA PHE A 234 8.84 1.46 2.29
C PHE A 234 7.76 0.86 1.40
N THR A 235 6.76 1.66 1.05
CA THR A 235 5.85 1.42 -0.08
C THR A 235 5.65 2.71 -0.85
N GLY A 236 5.82 2.64 -2.18
CA GLY A 236 5.69 3.81 -3.06
C GLY A 236 6.15 3.54 -4.49
N SER A 237 6.64 4.58 -5.19
CA SER A 237 7.13 4.41 -6.56
C SER A 237 8.44 3.63 -6.63
N THR A 238 8.67 2.96 -7.75
CA THR A 238 9.90 2.17 -8.00
C THR A 238 11.16 3.04 -7.92
N GLU A 239 11.12 4.26 -8.44
CA GLU A 239 12.24 5.20 -8.39
C GLU A 239 12.65 5.52 -6.95
N ILE A 240 11.70 5.93 -6.12
CA ILE A 240 11.95 6.26 -4.71
C ILE A 240 12.37 5.01 -3.92
N GLY A 241 11.72 3.87 -4.15
CA GLY A 241 12.07 2.61 -3.48
C GLY A 241 13.49 2.16 -3.80
N THR A 242 13.94 2.31 -5.03
CA THR A 242 15.32 2.00 -5.45
C THR A 242 16.33 2.91 -4.74
N ASP A 243 16.05 4.22 -4.62
CA ASP A 243 16.91 5.14 -3.87
C ASP A 243 16.97 4.78 -2.38
N ILE A 244 15.82 4.55 -1.75
CA ILE A 244 15.73 4.13 -0.33
C ILE A 244 16.49 2.81 -0.08
N TYR A 245 16.29 1.81 -0.95
CA TYR A 245 17.00 0.54 -0.84
C TYR A 245 18.52 0.73 -0.96
N THR A 246 18.96 1.53 -1.93
CA THR A 246 20.37 1.80 -2.15
C THR A 246 21.02 2.49 -0.93
N ARG A 247 20.35 3.50 -0.35
CA ARG A 247 20.82 4.20 0.85
C ARG A 247 20.90 3.28 2.06
N GLY A 248 19.83 2.53 2.32
CA GLY A 248 19.77 1.60 3.43
C GLY A 248 20.80 0.48 3.32
N ALA A 249 20.99 -0.09 2.11
CA ALA A 249 21.96 -1.14 1.86
C ALA A 249 23.41 -0.70 2.10
N ARG A 250 23.76 0.54 1.73
CA ARG A 250 25.10 1.13 2.03
C ARG A 250 25.40 1.19 3.53
N LEU A 251 24.37 1.26 4.36
CA LEU A 251 24.47 1.33 5.83
C LEU A 251 24.17 -0.01 6.50
N LEU A 252 24.07 -1.09 5.72
CA LEU A 252 23.76 -2.46 6.17
C LEU A 252 22.43 -2.56 6.96
N LYS A 253 21.49 -1.68 6.69
CA LYS A 253 20.15 -1.72 7.29
C LYS A 253 19.30 -2.80 6.63
N LYS A 254 18.37 -3.35 7.38
CA LYS A 254 17.35 -4.24 6.84
C LYS A 254 16.31 -3.38 6.10
N VAL A 255 16.16 -3.59 4.80
CA VAL A 255 15.27 -2.78 3.96
C VAL A 255 14.29 -3.68 3.22
N GLN A 256 13.04 -3.28 3.21
CA GLN A 256 11.94 -3.87 2.46
C GLN A 256 11.25 -2.76 1.67
N CYS A 257 11.10 -2.97 0.36
CA CYS A 257 10.38 -2.04 -0.50
C CYS A 257 9.31 -2.78 -1.29
N GLU A 258 8.07 -2.30 -1.20
CA GLU A 258 6.98 -2.67 -2.09
C GLU A 258 6.69 -1.49 -3.02
N MET A 259 6.60 -1.78 -4.32
CA MET A 259 6.62 -0.75 -5.36
C MET A 259 5.50 -0.97 -6.37
N GLY A 260 5.59 -0.28 -7.50
CA GLY A 260 4.57 -0.30 -8.53
C GLY A 260 4.36 -1.63 -9.24
N GLY A 261 3.34 -1.67 -10.10
CA GLY A 261 2.99 -2.84 -10.90
C GLY A 261 2.45 -2.47 -12.28
N LYS A 262 2.46 -3.45 -13.18
CA LYS A 262 1.78 -3.38 -14.49
C LYS A 262 0.97 -4.67 -14.69
N ASN A 263 0.00 -4.86 -13.82
CA ASN A 263 -0.70 -6.12 -13.63
C ASN A 263 -1.55 -6.48 -14.85
N ALA A 264 -1.49 -7.77 -15.23
CA ALA A 264 -2.23 -8.31 -16.36
C ALA A 264 -3.33 -9.26 -15.91
N VAL A 265 -4.46 -9.20 -16.61
CA VAL A 265 -5.49 -10.25 -16.63
C VAL A 265 -5.47 -10.91 -17.97
N ILE A 266 -5.22 -12.22 -18.02
CA ILE A 266 -5.32 -13.05 -19.22
C ILE A 266 -6.74 -13.60 -19.32
N VAL A 267 -7.38 -13.50 -20.48
CA VAL A 267 -8.72 -14.03 -20.75
C VAL A 267 -8.64 -15.01 -21.92
N LEU A 268 -8.82 -16.30 -21.64
CA LEU A 268 -8.87 -17.34 -22.68
C LEU A 268 -10.31 -17.54 -23.19
N ALA A 269 -10.46 -18.16 -24.37
CA ALA A 269 -11.75 -18.36 -25.00
C ALA A 269 -12.74 -19.23 -24.18
N ASP A 270 -12.21 -20.12 -23.32
CA ASP A 270 -12.99 -20.97 -22.44
C ASP A 270 -13.37 -20.32 -21.09
N ALA A 271 -13.00 -19.05 -20.88
CA ALA A 271 -13.25 -18.33 -19.65
C ALA A 271 -14.75 -18.19 -19.31
N ASP A 272 -15.04 -18.02 -18.02
CA ASP A 272 -16.30 -17.42 -17.59
C ASP A 272 -16.25 -15.92 -17.90
N MET A 273 -16.80 -15.57 -19.06
CA MET A 273 -16.67 -14.24 -19.62
C MET A 273 -17.28 -13.14 -18.73
N ASP A 274 -18.47 -13.40 -18.15
CA ASP A 274 -19.12 -12.42 -17.28
C ASP A 274 -18.28 -12.14 -16.04
N LYS A 275 -17.70 -13.18 -15.45
CA LYS A 275 -16.82 -13.07 -14.30
C LYS A 275 -15.51 -12.36 -14.65
N ALA A 276 -14.91 -12.68 -15.80
CA ALA A 276 -13.69 -12.03 -16.27
C ALA A 276 -13.89 -10.52 -16.49
N LEU A 277 -14.94 -10.15 -17.22
CA LEU A 277 -15.27 -8.76 -17.52
C LEU A 277 -15.56 -7.95 -16.24
N ALA A 278 -16.37 -8.48 -15.32
CA ALA A 278 -16.66 -7.81 -14.05
C ALA A 278 -15.38 -7.58 -13.23
N SER A 279 -14.49 -8.57 -13.18
CA SER A 279 -13.22 -8.47 -12.47
C SER A 279 -12.24 -7.49 -13.12
N ILE A 280 -12.18 -7.42 -14.45
CA ILE A 280 -11.33 -6.46 -15.16
C ILE A 280 -11.82 -5.04 -14.89
N VAL A 281 -13.12 -4.77 -15.01
CA VAL A 281 -13.71 -3.43 -14.75
C VAL A 281 -13.45 -3.01 -13.30
N GLN A 282 -13.74 -3.89 -12.33
CA GLN A 282 -13.46 -3.62 -10.93
C GLN A 282 -11.96 -3.39 -10.67
N GLY A 283 -11.11 -4.20 -11.29
CA GLY A 283 -9.66 -4.12 -11.14
C GLY A 283 -9.06 -2.87 -11.74
N ALA A 284 -9.54 -2.43 -12.90
CA ALA A 284 -9.01 -1.29 -13.62
C ALA A 284 -9.52 0.06 -13.08
N PHE A 285 -10.79 0.12 -12.65
CA PHE A 285 -11.44 1.38 -12.35
C PHE A 285 -11.82 1.56 -10.87
N GLY A 286 -11.87 0.50 -10.08
CA GLY A 286 -12.04 0.60 -8.63
C GLY A 286 -10.94 1.44 -7.99
N SER A 287 -11.28 2.30 -7.03
CA SER A 287 -10.42 3.36 -6.48
C SER A 287 -9.72 4.18 -7.57
N THR A 288 -10.41 4.39 -8.69
CA THR A 288 -9.94 5.18 -9.85
C THR A 288 -8.61 4.65 -10.42
N GLY A 289 -8.38 3.32 -10.35
CA GLY A 289 -7.14 2.68 -10.80
C GLY A 289 -5.91 2.98 -9.95
N GLN A 290 -6.05 3.66 -8.80
CA GLN A 290 -4.95 4.11 -7.94
C GLN A 290 -4.51 3.03 -6.94
N ARG A 291 -4.34 1.79 -7.42
CA ARG A 291 -3.89 0.64 -6.65
C ARG A 291 -2.64 0.03 -7.29
N CYS A 292 -1.67 -0.35 -6.49
CA CYS A 292 -0.49 -1.08 -6.98
C CYS A 292 -0.87 -2.40 -7.67
N THR A 293 -1.97 -3.02 -7.26
CA THR A 293 -2.53 -4.25 -7.84
C THR A 293 -3.63 -4.01 -8.88
N ALA A 294 -3.89 -2.75 -9.29
CA ALA A 294 -4.91 -2.45 -10.31
C ALA A 294 -4.65 -3.21 -11.61
N THR A 295 -5.72 -3.71 -12.24
CA THR A 295 -5.65 -4.31 -13.56
C THR A 295 -5.35 -3.22 -14.58
N SER A 296 -4.16 -3.24 -15.16
CA SER A 296 -3.73 -2.23 -16.14
C SER A 296 -3.65 -2.78 -17.57
N ARG A 297 -3.59 -4.12 -17.71
CA ARG A 297 -3.55 -4.81 -19.00
C ARG A 297 -4.56 -5.95 -19.02
N ALA A 298 -5.41 -6.02 -20.05
CA ALA A 298 -6.22 -7.16 -20.41
C ALA A 298 -5.58 -7.85 -21.62
N ILE A 299 -5.04 -9.06 -21.46
CA ILE A 299 -4.43 -9.84 -22.54
C ILE A 299 -5.45 -10.91 -22.92
N VAL A 300 -5.99 -10.82 -24.12
CA VAL A 300 -7.18 -11.57 -24.53
C VAL A 300 -6.86 -12.48 -25.72
N GLU A 301 -7.29 -13.74 -25.64
CA GLU A 301 -7.15 -14.67 -26.75
C GLU A 301 -7.87 -14.15 -28.01
N THR A 302 -7.19 -14.17 -29.16
CA THR A 302 -7.65 -13.63 -30.45
C THR A 302 -9.10 -13.99 -30.79
N SER A 303 -9.52 -15.21 -30.50
CA SER A 303 -10.86 -15.70 -30.85
C SER A 303 -12.01 -15.01 -30.16
N VAL A 304 -11.73 -14.29 -29.04
CA VAL A 304 -12.73 -13.56 -28.23
C VAL A 304 -12.36 -12.09 -28.02
N TYR A 305 -11.30 -11.60 -28.64
CA TYR A 305 -10.73 -10.26 -28.39
C TYR A 305 -11.76 -9.15 -28.65
N ASP A 306 -12.34 -9.06 -29.83
CA ASP A 306 -13.29 -8.01 -30.18
C ASP A 306 -14.50 -8.01 -29.24
N GLN A 307 -15.04 -9.21 -28.96
CA GLN A 307 -16.16 -9.35 -28.02
C GLN A 307 -15.81 -8.83 -26.63
N VAL A 308 -14.63 -9.13 -26.12
CA VAL A 308 -14.19 -8.67 -24.80
C VAL A 308 -14.01 -7.16 -24.77
N VAL A 309 -13.38 -6.57 -25.79
CA VAL A 309 -13.18 -5.11 -25.89
C VAL A 309 -14.52 -4.38 -25.93
N ASP A 310 -15.47 -4.82 -26.76
CA ASP A 310 -16.80 -4.23 -26.88
C ASP A 310 -17.56 -4.29 -25.55
N GLN A 311 -17.53 -5.44 -24.87
CA GLN A 311 -18.21 -5.62 -23.59
C GLN A 311 -17.56 -4.81 -22.46
N LEU A 312 -16.23 -4.68 -22.45
CA LEU A 312 -15.51 -3.83 -21.52
C LEU A 312 -15.91 -2.36 -21.72
N ALA A 313 -15.96 -1.87 -22.96
CA ALA A 313 -16.41 -0.51 -23.26
C ALA A 313 -17.85 -0.26 -22.78
N LEU A 314 -18.76 -1.21 -23.06
CA LEU A 314 -20.16 -1.11 -22.61
C LEU A 314 -20.26 -1.06 -21.09
N LYS A 315 -19.57 -1.95 -20.36
CA LYS A 315 -19.60 -1.96 -18.89
C LYS A 315 -18.94 -0.69 -18.29
N THR A 316 -17.88 -0.20 -18.91
CA THR A 316 -17.20 1.04 -18.49
C THR A 316 -18.08 2.27 -18.66
N SER A 317 -18.88 2.36 -19.73
CA SER A 317 -19.81 3.46 -19.94
C SER A 317 -20.96 3.52 -18.91
N GLN A 318 -21.19 2.46 -18.16
CA GLN A 318 -22.22 2.39 -17.10
C GLN A 318 -21.72 2.83 -15.74
N LEU A 319 -20.40 3.03 -15.55
CA LEU A 319 -19.82 3.45 -14.30
C LEU A 319 -20.24 4.88 -13.94
N LYS A 320 -20.67 5.07 -12.71
CA LYS A 320 -21.03 6.38 -12.18
C LYS A 320 -19.79 7.09 -11.67
N ILE A 321 -19.54 8.27 -12.21
CA ILE A 321 -18.43 9.14 -11.81
C ILE A 321 -18.95 10.24 -10.91
N GLY A 322 -18.29 10.53 -9.79
CA GLY A 322 -18.73 11.57 -8.87
C GLY A 322 -17.92 11.68 -7.60
N ASP A 323 -18.45 12.41 -6.62
CA ASP A 323 -17.87 12.55 -5.29
C ASP A 323 -17.84 11.18 -4.59
N GLY A 324 -16.68 10.79 -4.08
CA GLY A 324 -16.50 9.52 -3.38
C GLY A 324 -17.35 9.35 -2.12
N LEU A 325 -17.90 10.42 -1.56
CA LEU A 325 -18.83 10.34 -0.43
C LEU A 325 -20.26 9.88 -0.82
N ASP A 326 -20.60 9.90 -2.11
CA ASP A 326 -21.84 9.31 -2.61
C ASP A 326 -21.66 7.79 -2.78
N GLU A 327 -22.40 7.00 -2.01
CA GLU A 327 -22.33 5.53 -2.00
C GLU A 327 -22.67 4.88 -3.35
N SER A 328 -23.29 5.60 -4.28
CA SER A 328 -23.64 5.12 -5.61
C SER A 328 -22.54 5.33 -6.66
N VAL A 329 -21.44 6.00 -6.29
CA VAL A 329 -20.32 6.31 -7.18
C VAL A 329 -19.37 5.12 -7.28
N ASP A 330 -19.01 4.78 -8.52
CA ASP A 330 -18.05 3.73 -8.84
C ASP A 330 -16.63 4.27 -9.04
N VAL A 331 -16.51 5.46 -9.66
CA VAL A 331 -15.25 6.12 -9.99
C VAL A 331 -15.25 7.54 -9.42
N SER A 332 -14.29 7.83 -8.60
CA SER A 332 -14.13 9.09 -7.87
C SER A 332 -12.96 9.91 -8.45
N PRO A 333 -12.63 11.09 -7.90
CA PRO A 333 -11.50 11.86 -8.44
C PRO A 333 -10.16 11.16 -8.22
N LEU A 334 -9.17 11.54 -9.00
CA LEU A 334 -7.76 11.27 -8.71
C LEU A 334 -7.31 12.08 -7.50
N SER A 335 -6.32 11.59 -6.78
CA SER A 335 -5.91 12.14 -5.48
C SER A 335 -5.32 13.56 -5.54
N SER A 336 -4.87 14.02 -6.70
CA SER A 336 -4.21 15.31 -6.84
C SER A 336 -4.16 15.80 -8.29
N ALA A 337 -3.86 17.11 -8.47
CA ALA A 337 -3.59 17.69 -9.78
C ALA A 337 -2.44 16.98 -10.50
N TYR A 338 -1.35 16.70 -9.77
CA TYR A 338 -0.21 15.98 -10.33
C TYR A 338 -0.59 14.61 -10.90
N GLN A 339 -1.44 13.87 -10.18
CA GLN A 339 -1.88 12.56 -10.64
C GLN A 339 -2.82 12.68 -11.86
N GLN A 340 -3.68 13.71 -11.90
CA GLN A 340 -4.51 14.00 -13.06
C GLN A 340 -3.68 14.34 -14.30
N GLU A 341 -2.69 15.21 -14.16
CA GLU A 341 -1.78 15.58 -15.24
C GLU A 341 -1.02 14.36 -15.78
N LYS A 342 -0.47 13.54 -14.88
CA LYS A 342 0.23 12.29 -15.25
C LYS A 342 -0.68 11.35 -16.05
N VAL A 343 -1.91 11.12 -15.60
CA VAL A 343 -2.86 10.23 -16.29
C VAL A 343 -3.18 10.75 -17.69
N LEU A 344 -3.45 12.06 -17.82
CA LEU A 344 -3.73 12.68 -19.12
C LEU A 344 -2.52 12.64 -20.07
N GLU A 345 -1.31 12.84 -19.53
CA GLU A 345 -0.07 12.66 -20.30
C GLU A 345 0.02 11.24 -20.90
N TYR A 346 -0.22 10.19 -20.10
CA TYR A 346 -0.18 8.81 -20.59
C TYR A 346 -1.31 8.50 -21.60
N ILE A 347 -2.47 9.11 -21.46
CA ILE A 347 -3.55 9.01 -22.45
C ILE A 347 -3.08 9.63 -23.79
N GLY A 348 -2.42 10.78 -23.74
CA GLY A 348 -1.79 11.40 -24.91
C GLY A 348 -0.74 10.49 -25.55
N ILE A 349 0.17 9.94 -24.75
CA ILE A 349 1.21 9.01 -25.20
C ILE A 349 0.59 7.78 -25.90
N GLY A 350 -0.44 7.16 -25.34
CA GLY A 350 -1.11 6.02 -25.94
C GLY A 350 -1.68 6.33 -27.33
N THR A 351 -2.28 7.50 -27.47
CA THR A 351 -2.80 7.98 -28.76
C THR A 351 -1.68 8.25 -29.78
N GLU A 352 -0.59 8.89 -29.34
CA GLU A 352 0.57 9.19 -30.18
C GLU A 352 1.31 7.93 -30.63
N GLU A 353 1.36 6.89 -29.80
CA GLU A 353 1.94 5.58 -30.13
C GLU A 353 1.04 4.74 -31.05
N GLY A 354 -0.17 5.20 -31.36
CA GLY A 354 -1.09 4.58 -32.31
C GLY A 354 -2.02 3.54 -31.70
N ALA A 355 -2.17 3.49 -30.38
CA ALA A 355 -3.21 2.70 -29.74
C ALA A 355 -4.60 3.27 -30.06
N ASN A 356 -5.59 2.38 -30.23
CA ASN A 356 -6.95 2.79 -30.53
C ASN A 356 -7.70 3.14 -29.23
N LEU A 357 -8.11 4.42 -29.08
CA LEU A 357 -8.90 4.88 -27.96
C LEU A 357 -10.37 4.40 -28.12
N VAL A 358 -10.76 3.41 -27.34
CA VAL A 358 -12.10 2.81 -27.40
C VAL A 358 -13.13 3.67 -26.66
N CYS A 359 -12.79 4.17 -25.46
CA CYS A 359 -13.65 5.06 -24.69
C CYS A 359 -12.83 5.90 -23.69
N GLY A 360 -13.44 6.96 -23.17
CA GLY A 360 -12.83 7.86 -22.20
C GLY A 360 -11.83 8.83 -22.84
N GLY A 361 -10.75 9.11 -22.15
CA GLY A 361 -9.61 9.91 -22.65
C GLY A 361 -9.57 11.36 -22.19
N ASN A 362 -10.59 11.86 -21.51
CA ASN A 362 -10.71 13.27 -21.18
C ASN A 362 -10.71 13.55 -19.69
N ALA A 363 -10.21 14.72 -19.30
CA ALA A 363 -10.54 15.31 -18.02
C ALA A 363 -12.01 15.75 -18.02
N LEU A 364 -12.73 15.44 -16.96
CA LEU A 364 -14.11 15.90 -16.81
C LEU A 364 -14.14 17.30 -16.24
N SER A 365 -15.03 18.13 -16.80
CA SER A 365 -15.22 19.53 -16.42
C SER A 365 -16.71 19.87 -16.33
N GLY A 366 -17.02 21.07 -15.85
CA GLY A 366 -18.39 21.57 -15.70
C GLY A 366 -18.93 21.45 -14.28
N ASN A 367 -20.21 21.75 -14.08
CA ASN A 367 -20.83 21.98 -12.76
C ASN A 367 -20.70 20.82 -11.77
N LEU A 368 -20.54 19.59 -12.25
CA LEU A 368 -20.43 18.40 -11.40
C LEU A 368 -18.98 18.01 -11.10
N TYR A 369 -18.03 18.40 -11.96
CA TYR A 369 -16.66 17.89 -11.91
C TYR A 369 -15.60 19.01 -11.84
N GLY A 370 -15.98 20.26 -12.10
CA GLY A 370 -15.03 21.39 -12.26
C GLY A 370 -14.22 21.72 -10.99
N ASP A 371 -14.70 21.30 -9.83
CA ASP A 371 -14.03 21.51 -8.54
C ASP A 371 -13.19 20.29 -8.08
N GLY A 372 -13.09 19.23 -8.88
CA GLY A 372 -12.32 18.01 -8.56
C GLY A 372 -11.31 17.59 -9.64
N PHE A 373 -10.53 16.53 -9.37
CA PHE A 373 -9.52 15.99 -10.28
C PHE A 373 -10.04 14.76 -11.03
N TYR A 374 -11.09 14.92 -11.83
CA TYR A 374 -11.75 13.81 -12.51
C TYR A 374 -11.19 13.54 -13.90
N VAL A 375 -11.03 12.25 -14.22
CA VAL A 375 -10.68 11.74 -15.56
C VAL A 375 -11.64 10.60 -15.90
N GLU A 376 -12.07 10.52 -17.16
CA GLU A 376 -12.92 9.43 -17.63
C GLU A 376 -12.19 8.08 -17.53
N PRO A 377 -12.87 7.00 -17.10
CA PRO A 377 -12.39 5.64 -17.29
C PRO A 377 -12.06 5.40 -18.75
N THR A 378 -10.82 5.01 -19.02
CA THR A 378 -10.24 5.01 -20.37
C THR A 378 -9.81 3.61 -20.77
N ILE A 379 -10.18 3.18 -21.97
CA ILE A 379 -9.74 1.90 -22.55
C ILE A 379 -9.05 2.16 -23.89
N PHE A 380 -7.86 1.57 -24.04
CA PHE A 380 -7.16 1.47 -25.32
C PHE A 380 -7.19 0.03 -25.81
N SER A 381 -7.48 -0.18 -27.11
CA SER A 381 -7.30 -1.45 -27.84
C SER A 381 -6.11 -1.35 -28.81
N ASP A 382 -5.79 -2.46 -29.45
CA ASP A 382 -4.70 -2.59 -30.41
C ASP A 382 -3.34 -2.19 -29.81
N VAL A 383 -3.18 -2.42 -28.50
CA VAL A 383 -1.97 -2.06 -27.76
C VAL A 383 -0.92 -3.17 -27.94
N THR A 384 0.26 -2.79 -28.38
CA THR A 384 1.42 -3.71 -28.48
C THR A 384 2.26 -3.70 -27.23
N SER A 385 3.01 -4.77 -26.99
CA SER A 385 3.91 -4.90 -25.82
C SER A 385 5.04 -3.85 -25.77
N SER A 386 5.35 -3.18 -26.88
CA SER A 386 6.38 -2.13 -26.95
C SER A 386 5.90 -0.74 -26.56
N MET A 387 4.60 -0.51 -26.53
CA MET A 387 4.03 0.80 -26.19
C MET A 387 4.24 1.13 -24.71
N ARG A 388 4.53 2.39 -24.40
CA ARG A 388 4.75 2.85 -23.03
C ARG A 388 3.53 2.62 -22.13
N ILE A 389 2.32 2.79 -22.69
CA ILE A 389 1.08 2.50 -21.94
C ILE A 389 0.91 1.01 -21.58
N ALA A 390 1.62 0.08 -22.25
CA ALA A 390 1.69 -1.33 -21.89
C ALA A 390 2.81 -1.66 -20.89
N GLN A 391 3.85 -0.81 -20.82
CA GLN A 391 5.06 -1.05 -20.06
C GLN A 391 5.11 -0.29 -18.72
N GLU A 392 4.64 0.97 -18.71
CA GLU A 392 4.83 1.89 -17.60
C GLU A 392 3.58 1.98 -16.71
N GLU A 393 3.77 2.20 -15.42
CA GLU A 393 2.67 2.34 -14.45
C GLU A 393 2.03 3.72 -14.54
N ILE A 394 0.75 3.77 -14.95
CA ILE A 394 -0.03 5.01 -15.07
C ILE A 394 -0.59 5.44 -13.71
N PHE A 395 -1.08 4.48 -12.95
CA PHE A 395 -1.69 4.67 -11.62
C PHE A 395 -2.97 5.51 -11.66
N GLY A 396 -3.84 5.22 -12.61
CA GLY A 396 -5.11 5.91 -12.88
C GLY A 396 -6.08 5.03 -13.62
N PRO A 397 -7.27 5.54 -14.00
CA PRO A 397 -8.34 4.74 -14.60
C PRO A 397 -8.10 4.45 -16.09
N VAL A 398 -6.99 3.81 -16.42
CA VAL A 398 -6.58 3.49 -17.80
C VAL A 398 -6.30 1.99 -17.93
N LEU A 399 -7.04 1.33 -18.81
CA LEU A 399 -6.89 -0.07 -19.16
C LEU A 399 -6.39 -0.21 -20.60
N THR A 400 -5.41 -1.08 -20.83
CA THR A 400 -4.95 -1.46 -22.17
C THR A 400 -5.43 -2.88 -22.51
N ALA A 401 -6.04 -3.07 -23.67
CA ALA A 401 -6.39 -4.37 -24.21
C ALA A 401 -5.36 -4.79 -25.26
N MET A 402 -4.85 -6.00 -25.11
CA MET A 402 -3.80 -6.59 -25.94
C MET A 402 -4.29 -7.96 -26.43
N GLU A 403 -3.97 -8.30 -27.65
CA GLU A 403 -4.31 -9.59 -28.27
C GLU A 403 -3.21 -10.61 -28.03
N ALA A 404 -3.56 -11.90 -27.89
CA ALA A 404 -2.65 -13.02 -27.87
C ALA A 404 -3.28 -14.22 -28.58
N GLN A 405 -2.48 -14.98 -29.38
CA GLN A 405 -2.96 -16.12 -30.16
C GLN A 405 -3.37 -17.29 -29.25
N ASP A 406 -2.61 -17.52 -28.21
CA ASP A 406 -2.75 -18.63 -27.27
C ASP A 406 -2.24 -18.30 -25.88
N ILE A 407 -2.29 -19.26 -24.97
CA ILE A 407 -1.83 -19.08 -23.59
C ILE A 407 -0.33 -18.83 -23.50
N GLU A 408 0.48 -19.42 -24.36
CA GLU A 408 1.94 -19.27 -24.37
C GLU A 408 2.31 -17.84 -24.71
N GLU A 409 1.71 -17.26 -25.73
CA GLU A 409 1.90 -15.86 -26.08
C GLU A 409 1.34 -14.93 -24.99
N ALA A 410 0.15 -15.23 -24.46
CA ALA A 410 -0.44 -14.42 -23.39
C ALA A 410 0.45 -14.36 -22.14
N ILE A 411 1.05 -15.47 -21.73
CA ILE A 411 2.01 -15.52 -20.62
C ILE A 411 3.27 -14.73 -20.97
N SER A 412 3.79 -14.92 -22.21
CA SER A 412 4.97 -14.19 -22.68
C SER A 412 4.76 -12.69 -22.63
N VAL A 413 3.64 -12.19 -23.18
CA VAL A 413 3.26 -10.77 -23.13
C VAL A 413 3.07 -10.28 -21.69
N SER A 414 2.47 -11.09 -20.81
CA SER A 414 2.32 -10.76 -19.39
C SER A 414 3.67 -10.53 -18.72
N ASN A 415 4.67 -11.36 -19.04
CA ASN A 415 6.01 -11.33 -18.44
C ASN A 415 6.94 -10.26 -19.05
N GLN A 416 6.64 -9.71 -20.23
CA GLN A 416 7.47 -8.72 -20.96
C GLN A 416 7.43 -7.31 -20.36
N VAL A 417 7.32 -7.17 -19.04
CA VAL A 417 7.40 -5.89 -18.33
C VAL A 417 8.40 -5.99 -17.20
N GLN A 418 8.92 -4.84 -16.78
CA GLN A 418 9.85 -4.79 -15.64
C GLN A 418 9.18 -5.09 -14.29
N PHE A 419 7.87 -5.10 -14.22
CA PHE A 419 7.08 -5.31 -13.01
C PHE A 419 6.63 -6.77 -12.89
N GLY A 420 6.33 -7.16 -11.64
CA GLY A 420 5.82 -8.50 -11.35
C GLY A 420 5.08 -8.53 -10.00
N LEU A 421 4.09 -7.63 -9.80
CA LEU A 421 3.37 -7.57 -8.51
C LEU A 421 2.24 -8.59 -8.46
N SER A 422 1.24 -8.44 -9.32
CA SER A 422 0.04 -9.29 -9.35
C SER A 422 -0.37 -9.62 -10.77
N SER A 423 -1.00 -10.78 -10.97
CA SER A 423 -1.56 -11.16 -12.26
C SER A 423 -2.71 -12.14 -12.08
N SER A 424 -3.52 -12.31 -13.14
CA SER A 424 -4.64 -13.23 -13.15
C SER A 424 -4.83 -13.90 -14.51
N ILE A 425 -5.41 -15.11 -14.51
CA ILE A 425 -5.91 -15.80 -15.69
C ILE A 425 -7.36 -16.22 -15.48
N TYR A 426 -8.15 -16.12 -16.53
CA TYR A 426 -9.52 -16.66 -16.62
C TYR A 426 -9.56 -17.80 -17.60
N THR A 427 -9.81 -19.01 -17.13
CA THR A 427 -9.94 -20.25 -17.89
C THR A 427 -10.72 -21.29 -17.09
N ARG A 428 -11.36 -22.23 -17.78
CA ARG A 428 -11.97 -23.44 -17.18
C ARG A 428 -11.05 -24.65 -17.29
N ASP A 429 -9.94 -24.52 -17.98
CA ASP A 429 -8.95 -25.58 -18.20
C ASP A 429 -7.92 -25.61 -17.04
N ILE A 430 -7.99 -26.67 -16.23
CA ILE A 430 -7.08 -26.84 -15.08
C ILE A 430 -5.61 -26.97 -15.50
N PRO A 431 -5.22 -27.77 -16.50
CA PRO A 431 -3.87 -27.77 -17.06
C PRO A 431 -3.34 -26.40 -17.43
N LYS A 432 -4.12 -25.58 -18.14
CA LYS A 432 -3.74 -24.20 -18.49
C LYS A 432 -3.55 -23.31 -17.25
N ALA A 433 -4.42 -23.46 -16.25
CA ALA A 433 -4.28 -22.72 -14.99
C ALA A 433 -2.96 -23.05 -14.28
N PHE A 434 -2.57 -24.33 -14.19
CA PHE A 434 -1.29 -24.74 -13.62
C PHE A 434 -0.08 -24.35 -14.48
N GLN A 435 -0.19 -24.39 -15.80
CA GLN A 435 0.83 -23.87 -16.70
C GLN A 435 1.11 -22.40 -16.41
N TYR A 436 0.05 -21.59 -16.29
CA TYR A 436 0.15 -20.18 -15.94
C TYR A 436 0.81 -19.97 -14.57
N ILE A 437 0.33 -20.63 -13.52
CA ILE A 437 0.89 -20.51 -12.16
C ILE A 437 2.39 -20.77 -12.13
N ASN A 438 2.85 -21.76 -12.90
CA ASN A 438 4.25 -22.20 -12.91
C ASN A 438 5.17 -21.32 -13.77
N THR A 439 4.62 -20.46 -14.64
CA THR A 439 5.42 -19.73 -15.66
C THR A 439 5.28 -18.21 -15.59
N VAL A 440 4.23 -17.70 -14.94
CA VAL A 440 4.07 -16.25 -14.79
C VAL A 440 5.06 -15.69 -13.77
N GLU A 441 5.61 -14.51 -14.07
CA GLU A 441 6.64 -13.85 -13.26
C GLU A 441 6.04 -12.76 -12.35
N THR A 442 5.08 -13.13 -11.52
CA THR A 442 4.45 -12.23 -10.55
C THR A 442 4.47 -12.82 -9.14
N GLY A 443 4.53 -11.96 -8.13
CA GLY A 443 4.56 -12.40 -6.72
C GLY A 443 3.21 -12.88 -6.20
N MET A 444 2.11 -12.38 -6.79
CA MET A 444 0.74 -12.80 -6.48
C MET A 444 0.05 -13.28 -7.76
N VAL A 445 -0.45 -14.50 -7.74
CA VAL A 445 -1.06 -15.16 -8.90
C VAL A 445 -2.49 -15.54 -8.58
N HIS A 446 -3.41 -15.16 -9.46
CA HIS A 446 -4.83 -15.45 -9.29
C HIS A 446 -5.34 -16.31 -10.48
N VAL A 447 -6.29 -17.18 -10.20
CA VAL A 447 -7.02 -17.94 -11.22
C VAL A 447 -8.50 -17.69 -11.01
N ASN A 448 -9.18 -17.23 -12.04
CA ASN A 448 -10.62 -16.90 -12.00
C ASN A 448 -10.99 -15.93 -10.87
N ALA A 449 -10.10 -15.00 -10.55
CA ALA A 449 -10.27 -13.94 -9.57
C ALA A 449 -9.53 -12.67 -10.04
N PRO A 450 -9.89 -11.46 -9.56
CA PRO A 450 -9.24 -10.22 -9.99
C PRO A 450 -7.77 -10.17 -9.54
N THR A 451 -6.97 -9.28 -10.12
CA THR A 451 -5.59 -8.99 -9.68
C THR A 451 -5.54 -8.33 -8.29
N LEU A 452 -6.70 -7.94 -7.79
CA LEU A 452 -6.89 -7.25 -6.52
C LEU A 452 -6.92 -8.22 -5.34
N GLY A 453 -6.60 -7.69 -4.18
CA GLY A 453 -6.77 -8.41 -2.93
C GLY A 453 -5.50 -9.12 -2.48
N GLY A 454 -5.69 -9.94 -1.50
CA GLY A 454 -4.69 -10.69 -0.76
C GLY A 454 -5.20 -10.88 0.66
N GLU A 455 -5.03 -12.05 1.22
CA GLU A 455 -5.43 -12.33 2.59
C GLU A 455 -4.32 -11.93 3.55
N VAL A 456 -4.67 -11.41 4.73
CA VAL A 456 -3.72 -10.80 5.67
C VAL A 456 -2.68 -11.77 6.25
N HIS A 457 -2.98 -13.07 6.21
CA HIS A 457 -2.09 -14.14 6.68
C HIS A 457 -1.21 -14.72 5.58
N LEU A 458 -1.38 -14.28 4.32
CA LEU A 458 -0.56 -14.66 3.18
C LEU A 458 0.45 -13.55 2.84
N PRO A 459 1.63 -13.91 2.31
CA PRO A 459 2.63 -12.94 1.89
C PRO A 459 2.11 -12.04 0.77
N PHE A 460 2.36 -10.74 0.90
CA PHE A 460 2.09 -9.72 -0.11
C PHE A 460 3.41 -9.20 -0.68
N GLY A 461 3.52 -9.05 -1.99
CA GLY A 461 4.65 -8.39 -2.65
C GLY A 461 4.96 -8.92 -4.05
N GLY A 462 5.79 -8.16 -4.76
CA GLY A 462 6.12 -8.38 -6.17
C GLY A 462 7.47 -9.07 -6.41
N LEU A 463 7.68 -9.50 -7.65
CA LEU A 463 8.96 -9.88 -8.24
C LEU A 463 9.51 -8.70 -9.07
N LYS A 464 10.68 -8.86 -9.64
CA LYS A 464 11.31 -7.85 -10.53
C LYS A 464 11.37 -6.47 -9.85
N SER A 465 11.00 -5.41 -10.58
CA SER A 465 10.99 -4.03 -10.06
C SER A 465 9.77 -3.69 -9.18
N SER A 466 8.89 -4.65 -8.89
CA SER A 466 7.74 -4.43 -8.01
C SER A 466 8.07 -4.58 -6.52
N GLY A 467 9.21 -5.16 -6.15
CA GLY A 467 9.59 -5.29 -4.75
C GLY A 467 11.00 -5.78 -4.56
N VAL A 468 11.58 -5.46 -3.41
CA VAL A 468 12.89 -5.94 -2.97
C VAL A 468 12.90 -6.15 -1.46
N GLY A 469 13.66 -7.13 -1.01
CA GLY A 469 13.68 -7.57 0.38
C GLY A 469 12.60 -8.60 0.66
N GLN A 470 12.22 -8.73 1.92
CA GLN A 470 11.24 -9.72 2.37
C GLN A 470 9.82 -9.28 2.03
N ARG A 471 8.91 -10.23 1.77
CA ARG A 471 7.49 -9.95 1.53
C ARG A 471 6.83 -9.32 2.76
N GLU A 472 5.77 -8.56 2.52
CA GLU A 472 4.92 -8.02 3.59
C GLU A 472 3.81 -9.00 3.98
N GLN A 473 3.20 -8.76 5.11
CA GLN A 473 2.06 -9.51 5.66
C GLN A 473 2.38 -10.98 5.99
N GLY A 474 1.42 -11.68 6.56
CA GLY A 474 1.60 -13.04 7.02
C GLY A 474 2.82 -13.22 7.93
N LEU A 475 3.40 -14.39 7.91
CA LEU A 475 4.64 -14.68 8.63
C LEU A 475 5.85 -13.94 8.07
N GLU A 476 5.82 -13.55 6.79
CA GLU A 476 6.93 -12.83 6.18
C GLU A 476 7.07 -11.42 6.76
N GLY A 477 5.97 -10.75 7.08
CA GLY A 477 6.00 -9.50 7.82
C GLY A 477 6.63 -9.64 9.22
N ILE A 478 6.31 -10.72 9.94
CA ILE A 478 6.95 -11.03 11.23
C ILE A 478 8.44 -11.33 11.05
N ASN A 479 8.81 -12.07 10.02
CA ASN A 479 10.20 -12.40 9.70
C ASN A 479 11.01 -11.14 9.35
N PHE A 480 10.40 -10.18 8.63
CA PHE A 480 11.06 -8.91 8.34
C PHE A 480 11.34 -8.10 9.61
N PHE A 481 10.36 -7.96 10.49
CA PHE A 481 10.47 -7.12 11.69
C PHE A 481 11.16 -7.80 12.89
N SER A 482 11.81 -8.94 12.69
CA SER A 482 12.55 -9.65 13.74
C SER A 482 13.84 -10.27 13.22
N GLU A 483 14.80 -10.48 14.13
CA GLU A 483 16.02 -11.24 13.87
C GLU A 483 16.02 -12.55 14.67
N VAL A 484 16.68 -13.57 14.13
CA VAL A 484 16.85 -14.85 14.80
C VAL A 484 18.14 -14.81 15.62
N LEU A 485 18.00 -15.07 16.93
CA LEU A 485 19.12 -15.34 17.82
C LEU A 485 19.25 -16.85 18.01
N THR A 486 20.46 -17.38 17.88
CA THR A 486 20.79 -18.75 18.28
C THR A 486 21.50 -18.73 19.63
N ALA A 487 21.01 -19.54 20.57
CA ALA A 487 21.60 -19.69 21.90
C ALA A 487 22.09 -21.12 22.11
N TYR A 488 23.25 -21.24 22.68
CA TYR A 488 23.83 -22.50 23.15
C TYR A 488 24.04 -22.41 24.66
N ILE A 489 23.59 -23.41 25.39
CA ILE A 489 23.77 -23.52 26.84
C ILE A 489 24.48 -24.84 27.11
N ASP A 490 25.74 -24.75 27.47
CA ASP A 490 26.50 -25.89 28.01
C ASP A 490 26.12 -26.07 29.48
N TYR A 491 25.61 -27.26 29.83
CA TYR A 491 25.24 -27.64 31.19
C TYR A 491 26.06 -28.80 31.71
N ALA A 492 27.25 -29.08 31.10
CA ALA A 492 28.19 -30.02 31.63
C ALA A 492 28.66 -29.57 33.03
N GLU A 493 28.77 -30.52 33.96
CA GLU A 493 29.43 -30.21 35.24
C GLU A 493 30.89 -29.81 35.00
N PRO A 494 31.41 -28.79 35.72
CA PRO A 494 32.83 -28.48 35.63
C PRO A 494 33.65 -29.72 35.93
N SER A 495 34.59 -30.06 35.06
CA SER A 495 35.57 -31.13 35.37
C SER A 495 36.33 -30.70 36.62
N VAL A 496 36.17 -31.49 37.70
CA VAL A 496 36.90 -31.33 38.98
C VAL A 496 38.40 -31.51 38.77
#